data_f0e7c917f6f0803440a89a3a04065fb0
#
_entry.id   f0e7c917f6f0803440a89a3a04065fb0
#
_cell.length_a   1.000
_cell.length_b   1.000
_cell.length_c   1.000
_cell.angle_alpha   90.00
_cell.angle_beta   90.00
_cell.angle_gamma   90.00
#
_symmetry.space_group_name_H-M   'P 1'
#
loop_
_entity.id
_entity.type
_entity.pdbx_description
1 polymer ?
#
loop_
_entity_poly.entity_id
_entity_poly.type
_entity_poly.pdbx_seq_one_letter_code
_entity_poly.pdbx_strand_id
1 'polypeptide(L)'
;MRYLIALIFFSLPVVAATQTWEDRQVFNASADEAHLRVISSTDTFLFEPLIAGFIEENPGISVEYLVTGTADIDRIVRAAPEDFDVVISSAMDLQLKLANDGFGRIIDDIPLPSWAQWHQSLFAFTSEPATIVINRAAFAGGPIPETRQQLIEILRLRPDDFRGRVGTYDIRQSGLGYLFATQDARASETYWRLMEVMGGLDVRLYCCSADMIDDLVKGEIAVAYNVLGSYAEARAGSKDTVEIILPSDFQTTMMRTAMVLNGTPQPDAATSFLKHLISNQTKRVGDPVTLPPLAPHETGTDRETIGLDPGLMTFLDRLKRRRFLAEWENAVIQR
;
A
#
# COMPACT_ATOMS: atom_id res chain seq x y z
N MET A 1 -47.18 -19.71 49.02
CA MET A 1 -46.85 -18.49 48.29
C MET A 1 -45.57 -18.78 47.47
N ARG A 2 -45.72 -18.93 46.13
CA ARG A 2 -44.57 -19.18 45.23
C ARG A 2 -44.31 -17.85 44.53
N TYR A 3 -43.14 -17.24 44.77
CA TYR A 3 -42.71 -16.03 44.07
C TYR A 3 -42.10 -16.40 42.71
N LEU A 4 -42.72 -15.96 41.63
CA LEU A 4 -42.21 -16.04 40.28
C LEU A 4 -41.26 -14.85 40.08
N ILE A 5 -39.95 -15.10 39.95
CA ILE A 5 -38.98 -14.09 39.58
C ILE A 5 -38.96 -14.02 38.06
N ALA A 6 -39.48 -12.94 37.47
CA ALA A 6 -39.38 -12.66 36.06
C ALA A 6 -38.01 -12.06 35.76
N LEU A 7 -37.15 -12.79 35.04
CA LEU A 7 -35.89 -12.28 34.49
C LEU A 7 -36.21 -11.41 33.25
N ILE A 8 -36.06 -10.10 33.42
CA ILE A 8 -36.13 -9.16 32.28
C ILE A 8 -34.77 -9.15 31.58
N PHE A 9 -34.68 -9.74 30.39
CA PHE A 9 -33.53 -9.60 29.51
C PHE A 9 -33.55 -8.18 28.88
N PHE A 10 -32.65 -7.31 29.33
CA PHE A 10 -32.35 -6.06 28.65
C PHE A 10 -31.46 -6.37 27.45
N SER A 11 -32.02 -6.43 26.25
CA SER A 11 -31.26 -6.42 25.01
C SER A 11 -30.76 -4.98 24.76
N LEU A 12 -29.51 -4.72 25.06
CA LEU A 12 -28.86 -3.48 24.63
C LEU A 12 -28.72 -3.55 23.10
N PRO A 13 -29.13 -2.49 22.35
CA PRO A 13 -28.84 -2.45 20.92
C PRO A 13 -27.32 -2.40 20.73
N VAL A 14 -26.77 -3.40 20.07
CA VAL A 14 -25.41 -3.34 19.52
C VAL A 14 -25.45 -2.28 18.42
N VAL A 15 -24.94 -1.10 18.69
CA VAL A 15 -24.67 -0.10 17.65
C VAL A 15 -23.54 -0.69 16.82
N ALA A 16 -23.86 -1.25 15.66
CA ALA A 16 -22.86 -1.61 14.68
C ALA A 16 -22.16 -0.30 14.27
N ALA A 17 -20.87 -0.19 14.61
CA ALA A 17 -20.06 0.91 14.11
C ALA A 17 -20.05 0.80 12.58
N THR A 18 -20.65 1.79 11.92
CA THR A 18 -20.59 1.85 10.46
C THR A 18 -19.12 2.00 10.06
N GLN A 19 -18.61 1.02 9.32
CA GLN A 19 -17.26 1.07 8.74
C GLN A 19 -17.19 2.31 7.84
N THR A 20 -16.29 3.24 8.16
CA THR A 20 -16.03 4.40 7.29
C THR A 20 -14.93 4.04 6.29
N TRP A 21 -15.24 4.21 5.00
CA TRP A 21 -14.30 4.03 3.90
C TRP A 21 -13.63 5.38 3.59
N GLU A 22 -12.38 5.37 3.16
CA GLU A 22 -11.70 6.56 2.61
C GLU A 22 -12.37 6.98 1.29
N ASP A 23 -12.75 5.98 0.48
CA ASP A 23 -13.59 6.18 -0.71
C ASP A 23 -14.45 4.93 -0.94
N ARG A 24 -15.60 5.13 -1.60
CA ARG A 24 -16.53 4.07 -1.98
C ARG A 24 -17.21 4.43 -3.29
N GLN A 25 -16.99 3.62 -4.31
CA GLN A 25 -17.60 3.80 -5.62
C GLN A 25 -18.20 2.51 -6.15
N VAL A 26 -19.36 2.63 -6.82
CA VAL A 26 -20.03 1.52 -7.50
C VAL A 26 -19.95 1.73 -9.00
N PHE A 27 -19.38 0.76 -9.69
CA PHE A 27 -19.27 0.69 -11.14
C PHE A 27 -20.29 -0.32 -11.65
N ASN A 28 -21.35 0.18 -12.26
CA ASN A 28 -22.47 -0.65 -12.69
C ASN A 28 -22.21 -1.26 -14.06
N ALA A 29 -22.44 -2.56 -14.16
CA ALA A 29 -22.51 -3.28 -15.44
C ALA A 29 -23.88 -3.08 -16.11
N SER A 30 -23.98 -3.35 -17.42
CA SER A 30 -25.23 -3.16 -18.16
C SER A 30 -26.30 -4.23 -17.87
N ALA A 31 -25.89 -5.44 -17.48
CA ALA A 31 -26.80 -6.55 -17.20
C ALA A 31 -26.94 -6.88 -15.69
N ASP A 32 -25.97 -6.46 -14.86
CA ASP A 32 -25.95 -6.57 -13.39
C ASP A 32 -26.36 -7.98 -12.84
N GLU A 33 -25.74 -9.02 -13.38
CA GLU A 33 -26.00 -10.42 -13.02
C GLU A 33 -25.24 -10.84 -11.75
N ALA A 34 -24.09 -10.21 -11.51
CA ALA A 34 -23.24 -10.42 -10.34
C ALA A 34 -22.70 -9.09 -9.81
N HIS A 35 -22.46 -9.03 -8.51
CA HIS A 35 -21.95 -7.82 -7.84
C HIS A 35 -20.74 -8.17 -6.98
N LEU A 36 -19.56 -7.72 -7.42
CA LEU A 36 -18.31 -7.93 -6.70
C LEU A 36 -18.06 -6.81 -5.69
N ARG A 37 -17.68 -7.18 -4.48
CA ARG A 37 -17.18 -6.26 -3.46
C ARG A 37 -15.67 -6.37 -3.33
N VAL A 38 -14.96 -5.33 -3.74
CA VAL A 38 -13.49 -5.27 -3.78
C VAL A 38 -13.00 -4.30 -2.71
N ILE A 39 -12.26 -4.80 -1.71
CA ILE A 39 -11.57 -3.95 -0.72
C ILE A 39 -10.14 -3.72 -1.17
N SER A 40 -9.69 -2.46 -1.16
CA SER A 40 -8.40 -2.05 -1.70
C SER A 40 -7.73 -0.95 -0.90
N SER A 41 -6.38 -0.91 -0.94
CA SER A 41 -5.57 0.23 -0.48
C SER A 41 -5.15 1.16 -1.61
N THR A 42 -5.67 0.97 -2.81
CA THR A 42 -5.38 1.81 -3.97
C THR A 42 -6.51 2.79 -4.18
N ASP A 43 -6.20 4.07 -4.31
CA ASP A 43 -7.18 5.11 -4.59
C ASP A 43 -7.94 4.82 -5.88
N THR A 44 -9.25 5.12 -5.88
CA THR A 44 -10.15 4.83 -7.00
C THR A 44 -9.67 5.42 -8.31
N PHE A 45 -9.14 6.65 -8.31
CA PHE A 45 -8.68 7.31 -9.55
C PHE A 45 -7.56 6.55 -10.29
N LEU A 46 -6.72 5.78 -9.57
CA LEU A 46 -5.70 4.90 -10.17
C LEU A 46 -6.28 3.57 -10.64
N PHE A 47 -7.37 3.12 -10.03
CA PHE A 47 -7.92 1.78 -10.27
C PHE A 47 -9.13 1.78 -11.21
N GLU A 48 -9.82 2.91 -11.34
CA GLU A 48 -10.99 3.11 -12.21
C GLU A 48 -10.79 2.61 -13.64
N PRO A 49 -9.65 2.89 -14.33
CA PRO A 49 -9.45 2.39 -15.70
C PRO A 49 -9.41 0.86 -15.80
N LEU A 50 -8.91 0.18 -14.77
CA LEU A 50 -8.88 -1.28 -14.72
C LEU A 50 -10.28 -1.87 -14.51
N ILE A 51 -11.07 -1.25 -13.62
CA ILE A 51 -12.46 -1.65 -13.37
C ILE A 51 -13.33 -1.41 -14.63
N ALA A 52 -13.19 -0.25 -15.26
CA ALA A 52 -13.92 0.08 -16.48
C ALA A 52 -13.63 -0.95 -17.60
N GLY A 53 -12.34 -1.27 -17.82
CA GLY A 53 -11.95 -2.29 -18.78
C GLY A 53 -12.49 -3.68 -18.45
N PHE A 54 -12.55 -4.04 -17.16
CA PHE A 54 -13.16 -5.30 -16.73
C PHE A 54 -14.64 -5.38 -17.04
N ILE A 55 -15.40 -4.32 -16.76
CA ILE A 55 -16.85 -4.26 -17.01
C ILE A 55 -17.17 -4.29 -18.51
N GLU A 56 -16.34 -3.64 -19.35
CA GLU A 56 -16.48 -3.74 -20.81
C GLU A 56 -16.35 -5.18 -21.31
N GLU A 57 -15.41 -5.96 -20.75
CA GLU A 57 -15.21 -7.37 -21.08
C GLU A 57 -16.23 -8.29 -20.40
N ASN A 58 -16.86 -7.86 -19.29
CA ASN A 58 -17.78 -8.63 -18.47
C ASN A 58 -19.05 -7.82 -18.14
N PRO A 59 -19.94 -7.57 -19.13
CA PRO A 59 -21.07 -6.66 -18.98
C PRO A 59 -22.16 -7.11 -18.00
N GLY A 60 -22.03 -8.31 -17.42
CA GLY A 60 -22.91 -8.84 -16.37
C GLY A 60 -22.38 -8.63 -14.95
N ILE A 61 -21.15 -8.09 -14.76
CA ILE A 61 -20.53 -8.03 -13.44
C ILE A 61 -20.27 -6.58 -13.02
N SER A 62 -21.04 -6.11 -12.02
CA SER A 62 -20.84 -4.81 -11.36
C SER A 62 -19.76 -4.92 -10.28
N VAL A 63 -19.08 -3.79 -9.98
CA VAL A 63 -18.00 -3.76 -8.98
C VAL A 63 -18.27 -2.65 -7.98
N GLU A 64 -18.38 -2.99 -6.70
CA GLU A 64 -18.30 -2.04 -5.57
C GLU A 64 -16.85 -2.01 -5.12
N TYR A 65 -16.21 -0.85 -5.27
CA TYR A 65 -14.81 -0.63 -4.90
C TYR A 65 -14.74 0.19 -3.62
N LEU A 66 -14.03 -0.35 -2.62
CA LEU A 66 -13.98 0.16 -1.25
C LEU A 66 -12.52 0.45 -0.89
N VAL A 67 -12.18 1.72 -0.64
CA VAL A 67 -10.82 2.14 -0.33
C VAL A 67 -10.65 2.34 1.17
N THR A 68 -9.57 1.80 1.72
CA THR A 68 -9.17 1.98 3.12
C THR A 68 -7.67 1.80 3.31
N GLY A 69 -7.14 2.21 4.46
CA GLY A 69 -5.73 2.10 4.79
C GLY A 69 -5.19 0.67 4.77
N THR A 70 -3.93 0.50 4.37
CA THR A 70 -3.27 -0.80 4.23
C THR A 70 -3.29 -1.67 5.49
N ALA A 71 -3.18 -1.06 6.68
CA ALA A 71 -3.25 -1.78 7.95
C ALA A 71 -4.69 -2.16 8.33
N ASP A 72 -5.67 -1.37 7.90
CA ASP A 72 -7.09 -1.61 8.18
C ASP A 72 -7.65 -2.78 7.38
N ILE A 73 -7.17 -2.98 6.14
CA ILE A 73 -7.58 -4.13 5.30
C ILE A 73 -7.41 -5.44 6.05
N ASP A 74 -6.23 -5.71 6.65
CA ASP A 74 -5.99 -6.97 7.38
C ASP A 74 -6.99 -7.15 8.52
N ARG A 75 -7.25 -6.09 9.29
CA ARG A 75 -8.20 -6.10 10.42
C ARG A 75 -9.64 -6.32 9.96
N ILE A 76 -10.07 -5.62 8.91
CA ILE A 76 -11.45 -5.68 8.38
C ILE A 76 -11.73 -7.06 7.79
N VAL A 77 -10.83 -7.56 6.93
CA VAL A 77 -10.99 -8.87 6.29
C VAL A 77 -10.98 -10.00 7.32
N ARG A 78 -10.16 -9.92 8.38
CA ARG A 78 -10.20 -10.92 9.46
C ARG A 78 -11.48 -10.89 10.27
N ALA A 79 -12.11 -9.73 10.41
CA ALA A 79 -13.34 -9.59 11.19
C ALA A 79 -14.59 -10.06 10.43
N ALA A 80 -14.63 -9.86 9.12
CA ALA A 80 -15.78 -10.17 8.25
C ALA A 80 -15.30 -10.56 6.84
N PRO A 81 -14.67 -11.72 6.67
CA PRO A 81 -14.14 -12.16 5.36
C PRO A 81 -15.24 -12.39 4.33
N GLU A 82 -16.45 -12.74 4.77
CA GLU A 82 -17.62 -12.97 3.92
C GLU A 82 -18.20 -11.70 3.30
N ASP A 83 -17.80 -10.53 3.78
CA ASP A 83 -18.27 -9.24 3.27
C ASP A 83 -17.56 -8.82 1.97
N PHE A 84 -16.52 -9.52 1.54
CA PHE A 84 -15.73 -9.15 0.38
C PHE A 84 -15.43 -10.34 -0.52
N ASP A 85 -15.27 -10.06 -1.82
CA ASP A 85 -14.90 -11.06 -2.83
C ASP A 85 -13.41 -11.03 -3.15
N VAL A 86 -12.84 -9.82 -3.28
CA VAL A 86 -11.45 -9.60 -3.66
C VAL A 86 -10.78 -8.60 -2.72
N VAL A 87 -9.54 -8.90 -2.34
CA VAL A 87 -8.70 -8.03 -1.51
C VAL A 87 -7.48 -7.60 -2.30
N ILE A 88 -7.22 -6.29 -2.37
CA ILE A 88 -6.07 -5.70 -3.06
C ILE A 88 -5.29 -4.83 -2.07
N SER A 89 -3.98 -5.04 -1.96
CA SER A 89 -3.15 -4.21 -1.08
C SER A 89 -1.71 -4.10 -1.55
N SER A 90 -1.08 -2.98 -1.19
CA SER A 90 0.35 -2.73 -1.31
C SER A 90 1.15 -3.21 -0.09
N ALA A 91 0.51 -3.51 1.05
CA ALA A 91 1.17 -4.12 2.20
C ALA A 91 1.30 -5.64 1.99
N MET A 92 2.30 -6.04 1.22
CA MET A 92 2.53 -7.42 0.78
C MET A 92 2.67 -8.41 1.95
N ASP A 93 3.31 -8.00 3.03
CA ASP A 93 3.51 -8.79 4.24
C ASP A 93 2.19 -9.15 4.92
N LEU A 94 1.29 -8.18 5.09
CA LEU A 94 -0.05 -8.40 5.64
C LEU A 94 -0.91 -9.26 4.71
N GLN A 95 -0.84 -9.03 3.39
CA GLN A 95 -1.53 -9.85 2.40
C GLN A 95 -1.01 -11.30 2.40
N LEU A 96 0.32 -11.47 2.46
CA LEU A 96 0.94 -12.79 2.56
C LEU A 96 0.49 -13.51 3.84
N LYS A 97 0.40 -12.77 4.95
CA LYS A 97 -0.11 -13.31 6.22
C LYS A 97 -1.56 -13.76 6.11
N LEU A 98 -2.44 -12.97 5.48
CA LEU A 98 -3.83 -13.36 5.22
C LEU A 98 -3.90 -14.64 4.37
N ALA A 99 -3.15 -14.70 3.26
CA ALA A 99 -3.11 -15.87 2.40
C ALA A 99 -2.60 -17.12 3.13
N ASN A 100 -1.51 -16.97 3.91
CA ASN A 100 -0.94 -18.06 4.71
C ASN A 100 -1.89 -18.54 5.83
N ASP A 101 -2.75 -17.67 6.35
CA ASP A 101 -3.76 -18.00 7.36
C ASP A 101 -5.03 -18.63 6.74
N GLY A 102 -5.06 -18.85 5.40
CA GLY A 102 -6.13 -19.56 4.69
C GLY A 102 -7.29 -18.68 4.22
N PHE A 103 -7.14 -17.35 4.21
CA PHE A 103 -8.19 -16.45 3.69
C PHE A 103 -8.27 -16.44 2.16
N GLY A 104 -7.15 -16.71 1.47
CA GLY A 104 -7.09 -16.73 0.01
C GLY A 104 -7.60 -18.05 -0.59
N ARG A 105 -8.47 -17.96 -1.60
CA ARG A 105 -8.93 -19.07 -2.41
C ARG A 105 -7.81 -19.53 -3.35
N ILE A 106 -7.63 -20.84 -3.48
CA ILE A 106 -6.72 -21.42 -4.47
C ILE A 106 -7.34 -21.26 -5.85
N ILE A 107 -6.57 -20.68 -6.78
CA ILE A 107 -6.96 -20.48 -8.18
C ILE A 107 -5.84 -21.06 -9.03
N ASP A 108 -6.11 -22.20 -9.63
CA ASP A 108 -5.17 -22.89 -10.50
C ASP A 108 -4.95 -22.13 -11.83
N ASP A 109 -3.86 -22.46 -12.51
CA ASP A 109 -3.54 -21.99 -13.87
C ASP A 109 -3.30 -20.48 -14.02
N ILE A 110 -2.85 -19.79 -12.95
CA ILE A 110 -2.32 -18.43 -13.05
C ILE A 110 -0.83 -18.51 -13.40
N PRO A 111 -0.40 -18.08 -14.60
CA PRO A 111 0.98 -18.26 -15.06
C PRO A 111 1.93 -17.20 -14.53
N LEU A 112 2.05 -17.10 -13.19
CA LEU A 112 2.99 -16.21 -12.52
C LEU A 112 4.18 -16.99 -11.97
N PRO A 113 5.40 -16.41 -11.98
CA PRO A 113 6.58 -17.03 -11.36
C PRO A 113 6.40 -17.11 -9.83
N SER A 114 7.16 -18.02 -9.20
CA SER A 114 7.03 -18.32 -7.76
C SER A 114 7.28 -17.12 -6.84
N TRP A 115 8.09 -16.15 -7.25
CA TRP A 115 8.33 -14.94 -6.47
C TRP A 115 7.16 -13.95 -6.50
N ALA A 116 6.26 -14.06 -7.50
CA ALA A 116 5.11 -13.19 -7.71
C ALA A 116 3.76 -13.82 -7.30
N GLN A 117 3.77 -14.99 -6.71
CA GLN A 117 2.56 -15.66 -6.21
C GLN A 117 2.86 -16.50 -4.96
N TRP A 118 1.84 -16.75 -4.14
CA TRP A 118 1.94 -17.59 -2.97
C TRP A 118 0.86 -18.67 -2.98
N HIS A 119 1.29 -19.92 -3.16
CA HIS A 119 0.43 -21.13 -3.13
C HIS A 119 -0.85 -21.01 -3.97
N GLN A 120 -0.77 -20.36 -5.14
CA GLN A 120 -1.93 -20.11 -6.01
C GLN A 120 -3.11 -19.43 -5.30
N SER A 121 -2.87 -18.65 -4.23
CA SER A 121 -3.89 -17.98 -3.44
C SER A 121 -3.65 -16.48 -3.24
N LEU A 122 -2.44 -15.99 -3.50
CA LEU A 122 -2.07 -14.57 -3.53
C LEU A 122 -1.23 -14.31 -4.77
N PHE A 123 -1.53 -13.22 -5.49
CA PHE A 123 -0.95 -12.93 -6.79
C PHE A 123 -0.51 -11.48 -6.88
N ALA A 124 0.72 -11.25 -7.30
CA ALA A 124 1.22 -9.92 -7.61
C ALA A 124 0.83 -9.52 -9.05
N PHE A 125 0.56 -8.23 -9.26
CA PHE A 125 0.19 -7.73 -10.58
C PHE A 125 0.86 -6.40 -10.96
N THR A 126 1.56 -5.70 -10.02
CA THR A 126 2.37 -4.50 -10.29
C THR A 126 3.74 -4.63 -9.65
N SER A 127 4.69 -3.82 -10.12
CA SER A 127 5.97 -3.59 -9.44
C SER A 127 6.19 -2.10 -9.26
N GLU A 128 6.24 -1.64 -8.01
CA GLU A 128 6.30 -0.21 -7.69
C GLU A 128 7.49 0.09 -6.77
N PRO A 129 8.47 0.87 -7.24
CA PRO A 129 9.60 1.26 -6.40
C PRO A 129 9.18 2.27 -5.33
N ALA A 130 9.80 2.16 -4.16
CA ALA A 130 9.82 3.24 -3.18
C ALA A 130 10.73 4.36 -3.68
N THR A 131 10.17 5.58 -3.78
CA THR A 131 10.87 6.75 -4.32
C THR A 131 11.09 7.82 -3.25
N ILE A 132 12.08 8.68 -3.47
CA ILE A 132 12.19 9.97 -2.81
C ILE A 132 11.60 11.00 -3.78
N VAL A 133 10.62 11.77 -3.34
CA VAL A 133 10.07 12.85 -4.16
C VAL A 133 10.39 14.18 -3.50
N ILE A 134 10.90 15.12 -4.28
CA ILE A 134 11.28 16.44 -3.76
C ILE A 134 10.52 17.56 -4.48
N ASN A 135 10.26 18.65 -3.77
CA ASN A 135 9.84 19.90 -4.34
C ASN A 135 11.06 20.64 -4.88
N ARG A 136 11.16 20.85 -6.19
CA ARG A 136 12.34 21.45 -6.85
C ARG A 136 12.69 22.84 -6.33
N ALA A 137 11.70 23.65 -5.95
CA ALA A 137 11.94 24.98 -5.42
C ALA A 137 12.70 24.97 -4.07
N ALA A 138 12.46 23.94 -3.24
CA ALA A 138 13.17 23.78 -1.97
C ALA A 138 14.64 23.38 -2.14
N PHE A 139 15.01 22.86 -3.31
CA PHE A 139 16.38 22.44 -3.65
C PHE A 139 17.05 23.42 -4.63
N ALA A 140 16.41 24.56 -4.94
CA ALA A 140 16.98 25.55 -5.84
C ALA A 140 18.37 26.03 -5.37
N GLY A 141 19.36 25.97 -6.27
CA GLY A 141 20.74 26.38 -5.97
C GLY A 141 21.58 25.38 -5.19
N GLY A 142 21.06 24.18 -4.92
CA GLY A 142 21.77 23.08 -4.29
C GLY A 142 21.71 21.77 -5.10
N PRO A 143 22.45 20.74 -4.67
CA PRO A 143 22.40 19.44 -5.30
C PRO A 143 21.07 18.72 -5.04
N ILE A 144 20.64 17.91 -5.99
CA ILE A 144 19.53 16.97 -5.84
C ILE A 144 20.12 15.65 -5.31
N PRO A 145 19.57 15.04 -4.24
CA PRO A 145 20.10 13.80 -3.71
C PRO A 145 19.81 12.62 -4.62
N GLU A 146 20.80 11.80 -4.91
CA GLU A 146 20.66 10.54 -5.65
C GLU A 146 20.67 9.32 -4.72
N THR A 147 21.07 9.50 -3.46
CA THR A 147 21.16 8.45 -2.44
C THR A 147 20.57 8.95 -1.12
N ARG A 148 20.22 8.01 -0.24
CA ARG A 148 19.79 8.33 1.14
C ARG A 148 20.88 9.02 1.93
N GLN A 149 22.15 8.65 1.70
CA GLN A 149 23.27 9.29 2.35
C GLN A 149 23.40 10.76 1.92
N GLN A 150 23.26 11.09 0.64
CA GLN A 150 23.24 12.47 0.16
C GLN A 150 22.06 13.27 0.72
N LEU A 151 20.88 12.64 0.83
CA LEU A 151 19.72 13.25 1.47
C LEU A 151 20.03 13.61 2.94
N ILE A 152 20.64 12.70 3.72
CA ILE A 152 21.08 12.96 5.09
C ILE A 152 22.01 14.18 5.16
N GLU A 153 23.00 14.26 4.27
CA GLU A 153 23.96 15.35 4.22
C GLU A 153 23.28 16.70 3.94
N ILE A 154 22.38 16.74 2.95
CA ILE A 154 21.63 17.96 2.62
C ILE A 154 20.76 18.41 3.79
N LEU A 155 20.02 17.49 4.41
CA LEU A 155 19.13 17.77 5.54
C LEU A 155 19.91 18.31 6.75
N ARG A 156 21.13 17.78 7.01
CA ARG A 156 22.00 18.24 8.10
C ARG A 156 22.65 19.59 7.82
N LEU A 157 22.97 19.89 6.57
CA LEU A 157 23.58 21.16 6.17
C LEU A 157 22.59 22.33 6.16
N ARG A 158 21.31 22.05 5.95
CA ARG A 158 20.26 23.07 5.79
C ARG A 158 19.04 22.78 6.70
N PRO A 159 19.22 22.60 8.01
CA PRO A 159 18.16 22.17 8.91
C PRO A 159 16.98 23.14 8.95
N ASP A 160 17.21 24.44 8.86
CA ASP A 160 16.17 25.47 8.92
C ASP A 160 15.28 25.47 7.68
N ASP A 161 15.80 25.06 6.51
CA ASP A 161 15.04 24.95 5.26
C ASP A 161 14.10 23.73 5.26
N PHE A 162 14.43 22.69 6.04
CA PHE A 162 13.74 21.41 6.04
C PHE A 162 12.96 21.09 7.32
N ARG A 163 13.10 21.88 8.37
CA ARG A 163 12.36 21.67 9.63
C ARG A 163 10.86 21.72 9.41
N GLY A 164 10.14 20.65 9.81
CA GLY A 164 8.70 20.46 9.59
C GLY A 164 8.31 20.32 8.13
N ARG A 165 9.28 20.10 7.22
CA ARG A 165 9.06 20.03 5.77
C ARG A 165 9.57 18.72 5.14
N VAL A 166 9.82 17.71 5.93
CA VAL A 166 10.10 16.34 5.48
C VAL A 166 8.92 15.47 5.84
N GLY A 167 8.43 14.68 4.90
CA GLY A 167 7.32 13.75 5.08
C GLY A 167 7.77 12.30 4.95
N THR A 168 7.19 11.41 5.76
CA THR A 168 7.29 9.96 5.63
C THR A 168 6.06 9.29 6.24
N TYR A 169 5.94 7.97 6.12
CA TYR A 169 4.82 7.25 6.70
C TYR A 169 4.88 7.17 8.23
N ASP A 170 3.71 7.26 8.87
CA ASP A 170 3.53 6.77 10.23
C ASP A 170 3.42 5.24 10.19
N ILE A 171 4.50 4.55 10.45
CA ILE A 171 4.56 3.08 10.37
C ILE A 171 3.71 2.35 11.43
N ARG A 172 3.17 3.08 12.39
CA ARG A 172 2.22 2.55 13.38
C ARG A 172 0.84 2.33 12.77
N GLN A 173 0.49 3.15 11.76
CA GLN A 173 -0.82 3.20 11.10
C GLN A 173 -0.77 2.72 9.64
N SER A 174 0.34 2.95 8.93
CA SER A 174 0.53 2.54 7.55
C SER A 174 1.16 1.16 7.44
N GLY A 175 0.44 0.18 6.89
CA GLY A 175 1.00 -1.15 6.60
C GLY A 175 2.08 -1.10 5.52
N LEU A 176 1.88 -0.29 4.47
CA LEU A 176 2.90 -0.06 3.43
C LEU A 176 4.14 0.63 4.01
N GLY A 177 3.93 1.66 4.82
CA GLY A 177 5.04 2.35 5.50
C GLY A 177 5.84 1.40 6.40
N TYR A 178 5.17 0.50 7.12
CA TYR A 178 5.80 -0.52 7.93
C TYR A 178 6.61 -1.53 7.09
N LEU A 179 6.04 -1.98 5.97
CA LEU A 179 6.74 -2.84 5.01
C LEU A 179 8.03 -2.17 4.53
N PHE A 180 7.97 -0.96 4.00
CA PHE A 180 9.15 -0.24 3.51
C PHE A 180 10.18 0.00 4.61
N ALA A 181 9.75 0.42 5.79
CA ALA A 181 10.65 0.64 6.92
C ALA A 181 11.44 -0.63 7.30
N THR A 182 10.76 -1.77 7.35
CA THR A 182 11.41 -3.05 7.68
C THR A 182 12.36 -3.54 6.58
N GLN A 183 12.04 -3.30 5.31
CA GLN A 183 12.93 -3.66 4.20
C GLN A 183 14.15 -2.73 4.15
N ASP A 184 13.97 -1.43 4.27
CA ASP A 184 15.06 -0.45 4.30
C ASP A 184 16.02 -0.70 5.47
N ALA A 185 15.48 -0.99 6.67
CA ALA A 185 16.29 -1.32 7.85
C ALA A 185 17.09 -2.62 7.70
N ARG A 186 16.60 -3.56 6.88
CA ARG A 186 17.33 -4.78 6.53
C ARG A 186 18.41 -4.53 5.48
N ALA A 187 18.16 -3.61 4.56
CA ALA A 187 19.07 -3.31 3.47
C ALA A 187 20.28 -2.49 3.94
N SER A 188 20.08 -1.51 4.84
CA SER A 188 21.16 -0.62 5.25
C SER A 188 20.93 0.07 6.59
N GLU A 189 22.01 0.20 7.40
CA GLU A 189 22.08 1.05 8.59
C GLU A 189 21.83 2.55 8.29
N THR A 190 21.94 2.96 7.03
CA THR A 190 21.63 4.33 6.60
C THR A 190 20.17 4.68 6.87
N TYR A 191 19.26 3.70 6.87
CA TYR A 191 17.86 3.89 7.23
C TYR A 191 17.72 4.53 8.62
N TRP A 192 18.33 3.95 9.64
CA TRP A 192 18.22 4.46 11.01
C TRP A 192 18.79 5.88 11.16
N ARG A 193 19.95 6.14 10.54
CA ARG A 193 20.53 7.50 10.51
C ARG A 193 19.63 8.52 9.83
N LEU A 194 18.92 8.11 8.75
CA LEU A 194 17.95 8.97 8.08
C LEU A 194 16.75 9.25 8.98
N MET A 195 16.21 8.22 9.67
CA MET A 195 15.09 8.37 10.61
C MET A 195 15.44 9.33 11.76
N GLU A 196 16.64 9.22 12.34
CA GLU A 196 17.12 10.16 13.37
C GLU A 196 17.21 11.59 12.86
N VAL A 197 17.71 11.79 11.64
CA VAL A 197 17.80 13.14 11.05
C VAL A 197 16.41 13.71 10.78
N MET A 198 15.51 12.91 10.25
CA MET A 198 14.12 13.32 10.02
C MET A 198 13.41 13.66 11.33
N GLY A 199 13.59 12.86 12.38
CA GLY A 199 13.04 13.13 13.71
C GLY A 199 13.54 14.44 14.29
N GLY A 200 14.86 14.71 14.19
CA GLY A 200 15.47 15.99 14.61
C GLY A 200 14.99 17.22 13.81
N LEU A 201 14.33 16.99 12.67
CA LEU A 201 13.74 18.03 11.82
C LEU A 201 12.20 18.11 11.93
N ASP A 202 11.61 17.56 12.97
CA ASP A 202 10.15 17.57 13.17
C ASP A 202 9.40 16.98 11.94
N VAL A 203 9.77 15.77 11.52
CA VAL A 203 9.20 15.09 10.37
C VAL A 203 7.68 14.99 10.45
N ARG A 204 6.98 15.25 9.34
CA ARG A 204 5.54 15.04 9.22
C ARG A 204 5.23 13.59 8.89
N LEU A 205 4.28 13.01 9.60
CA LEU A 205 3.90 11.61 9.49
C LEU A 205 2.56 11.46 8.77
N TYR A 206 2.52 10.59 7.77
CA TYR A 206 1.37 10.37 6.88
C TYR A 206 0.90 8.92 6.91
N CYS A 207 -0.40 8.69 6.68
CA CYS A 207 -0.94 7.34 6.46
C CYS A 207 -0.60 6.81 5.06
N CYS A 208 -0.61 7.69 4.07
CA CYS A 208 -0.72 7.33 2.66
C CYS A 208 0.13 8.22 1.75
N SER A 209 0.46 7.69 0.54
CA SER A 209 1.24 8.39 -0.48
C SER A 209 0.53 9.63 -1.01
N ALA A 210 -0.79 9.55 -1.17
CA ALA A 210 -1.58 10.61 -1.77
C ALA A 210 -1.44 11.93 -1.01
N ASP A 211 -1.73 11.91 0.30
CA ASP A 211 -1.67 13.11 1.15
C ASP A 211 -0.25 13.68 1.21
N MET A 212 0.77 12.79 1.25
CA MET A 212 2.17 13.22 1.27
C MET A 212 2.56 13.93 -0.03
N ILE A 213 2.11 13.45 -1.20
CA ILE A 213 2.36 14.10 -2.48
C ILE A 213 1.55 15.39 -2.62
N ASP A 214 0.32 15.44 -2.15
CA ASP A 214 -0.48 16.65 -2.19
C ASP A 214 0.17 17.79 -1.40
N ASP A 215 0.70 17.51 -0.21
CA ASP A 215 1.44 18.50 0.59
C ASP A 215 2.77 18.89 -0.06
N LEU A 216 3.44 17.95 -0.73
CA LEU A 216 4.66 18.23 -1.48
C LEU A 216 4.40 19.18 -2.66
N VAL A 217 3.35 18.94 -3.44
CA VAL A 217 2.96 19.78 -4.58
C VAL A 217 2.57 21.18 -4.13
N LYS A 218 1.86 21.31 -3.00
CA LYS A 218 1.54 22.60 -2.37
C LYS A 218 2.76 23.33 -1.80
N GLY A 219 3.91 22.63 -1.66
CA GLY A 219 5.14 23.18 -1.06
C GLY A 219 5.11 23.21 0.48
N GLU A 220 4.13 22.58 1.10
CA GLU A 220 4.03 22.44 2.56
C GLU A 220 5.13 21.54 3.12
N ILE A 221 5.53 20.51 2.34
CA ILE A 221 6.77 19.75 2.58
C ILE A 221 7.72 19.90 1.39
N ALA A 222 8.99 19.66 1.63
CA ALA A 222 10.07 19.75 0.65
C ALA A 222 10.53 18.37 0.15
N VAL A 223 10.37 17.36 0.99
CA VAL A 223 10.78 15.98 0.73
C VAL A 223 9.68 15.02 1.17
N ALA A 224 9.33 14.07 0.32
CA ALA A 224 8.50 12.91 0.63
C ALA A 224 9.34 11.63 0.47
N TYR A 225 9.52 10.88 1.55
CA TYR A 225 10.37 9.69 1.59
C TYR A 225 9.55 8.40 1.53
N ASN A 226 10.00 7.47 0.69
CA ASN A 226 9.38 6.15 0.47
C ASN A 226 7.97 6.19 -0.16
N VAL A 227 7.69 7.18 -0.99
CA VAL A 227 6.43 7.30 -1.71
C VAL A 227 6.40 6.33 -2.90
N LEU A 228 5.23 5.80 -3.23
CA LEU A 228 5.04 5.04 -4.47
C LEU A 228 5.17 5.95 -5.68
N GLY A 229 6.01 5.57 -6.65
CA GLY A 229 6.26 6.34 -7.87
C GLY A 229 5.00 6.59 -8.69
N SER A 230 4.08 5.63 -8.76
CA SER A 230 2.78 5.75 -9.45
C SER A 230 1.93 6.92 -8.93
N TYR A 231 1.91 7.13 -7.61
CA TYR A 231 1.22 8.27 -6.99
C TYR A 231 1.89 9.60 -7.31
N ALA A 232 3.22 9.63 -7.27
CA ALA A 232 3.97 10.82 -7.61
C ALA A 232 3.76 11.21 -9.08
N GLU A 233 3.79 10.25 -10.01
CA GLU A 233 3.54 10.49 -11.43
C GLU A 233 2.11 10.97 -11.71
N ALA A 234 1.11 10.37 -11.04
CA ALA A 234 -0.29 10.70 -11.25
C ALA A 234 -0.69 12.07 -10.66
N ARG A 235 -0.10 12.47 -9.53
CA ARG A 235 -0.48 13.68 -8.78
C ARG A 235 0.48 14.88 -8.97
N ALA A 236 1.68 14.65 -9.46
CA ALA A 236 2.69 15.70 -9.62
C ALA A 236 2.29 16.83 -10.60
N GLY A 237 1.30 16.63 -11.45
CA GLY A 237 0.73 17.59 -12.39
C GLY A 237 1.75 18.11 -13.41
N SER A 238 2.77 18.81 -12.97
CA SER A 238 3.87 19.32 -13.80
C SER A 238 5.21 18.78 -13.28
N LYS A 239 6.01 18.19 -14.18
CA LYS A 239 7.39 17.75 -13.89
C LYS A 239 8.32 18.91 -13.47
N ASP A 240 7.88 20.16 -13.65
CA ASP A 240 8.64 21.35 -13.26
C ASP A 240 8.59 21.63 -11.74
N THR A 241 7.55 21.15 -11.05
CA THR A 241 7.34 21.42 -9.62
C THR A 241 8.03 20.38 -8.73
N VAL A 242 8.01 19.11 -9.14
CA VAL A 242 8.55 18.01 -8.35
C VAL A 242 9.57 17.19 -9.13
N GLU A 243 10.43 16.47 -8.42
CA GLU A 243 11.35 15.48 -8.98
C GLU A 243 11.20 14.16 -8.26
N ILE A 244 11.05 13.08 -9.02
CA ILE A 244 10.97 11.71 -8.54
C ILE A 244 12.35 11.10 -8.66
N ILE A 245 12.91 10.67 -7.52
CA ILE A 245 14.26 10.14 -7.41
C ILE A 245 14.14 8.65 -7.06
N LEU A 246 14.74 7.80 -7.88
CA LEU A 246 15.00 6.40 -7.56
C LEU A 246 16.36 6.33 -6.86
N PRO A 247 16.42 6.04 -5.55
CA PRO A 247 17.68 6.03 -4.82
C PRO A 247 18.65 5.02 -5.42
N SER A 248 19.89 5.45 -5.69
CA SER A 248 20.91 4.62 -6.35
C SER A 248 21.77 3.81 -5.36
N ASP A 249 21.64 4.04 -4.05
CA ASP A 249 22.32 3.26 -3.01
C ASP A 249 21.69 1.87 -2.81
N PHE A 250 20.38 1.77 -2.78
CA PHE A 250 19.57 0.56 -2.89
C PHE A 250 18.12 0.94 -3.21
N GLN A 251 17.44 0.10 -3.94
CA GLN A 251 16.06 0.32 -4.34
C GLN A 251 15.16 -0.79 -3.79
N THR A 252 14.15 -0.41 -3.03
CA THR A 252 13.12 -1.31 -2.53
C THR A 252 11.91 -1.22 -3.47
N THR A 253 11.57 -2.34 -4.13
CA THR A 253 10.42 -2.41 -5.04
C THR A 253 9.38 -3.35 -4.43
N MET A 254 8.19 -2.82 -4.12
CA MET A 254 7.06 -3.62 -3.69
C MET A 254 6.23 -4.09 -4.89
N MET A 255 5.40 -5.09 -4.67
CA MET A 255 4.37 -5.52 -5.61
C MET A 255 2.99 -5.29 -5.01
N ARG A 256 2.07 -4.73 -5.79
CA ARG A 256 0.66 -4.73 -5.41
C ARG A 256 0.11 -6.13 -5.61
N THR A 257 -0.59 -6.63 -4.61
CA THR A 257 -1.08 -8.00 -4.59
C THR A 257 -2.60 -8.06 -4.50
N ALA A 258 -3.18 -9.10 -5.11
CA ALA A 258 -4.60 -9.38 -5.06
C ALA A 258 -4.85 -10.84 -4.67
N MET A 259 -5.92 -11.10 -3.91
CA MET A 259 -6.44 -12.42 -3.61
C MET A 259 -7.96 -12.45 -3.75
N VAL A 260 -8.50 -13.57 -4.19
CA VAL A 260 -9.93 -13.89 -4.06
C VAL A 260 -10.14 -14.52 -2.69
N LEU A 261 -11.16 -14.08 -1.94
CA LEU A 261 -11.43 -14.63 -0.61
C LEU A 261 -12.09 -16.02 -0.70
N ASN A 262 -11.72 -16.88 0.24
CA ASN A 262 -12.14 -18.28 0.25
C ASN A 262 -13.66 -18.47 0.46
N GLY A 263 -14.30 -17.51 1.13
CA GLY A 263 -15.75 -17.52 1.43
C GLY A 263 -16.61 -16.72 0.44
N THR A 264 -16.05 -16.21 -0.66
CA THR A 264 -16.83 -15.40 -1.62
C THR A 264 -18.06 -16.13 -2.16
N PRO A 265 -19.23 -15.48 -2.19
CA PRO A 265 -20.41 -16.01 -2.87
C PRO A 265 -20.33 -15.93 -4.41
N GLN A 266 -19.32 -15.21 -4.95
CA GLN A 266 -19.13 -14.92 -6.37
C GLN A 266 -17.78 -15.45 -6.91
N PRO A 267 -17.42 -16.75 -6.73
CA PRO A 267 -16.07 -17.24 -7.00
C PRO A 267 -15.64 -17.10 -8.47
N ASP A 268 -16.55 -17.29 -9.41
CA ASP A 268 -16.24 -17.22 -10.85
C ASP A 268 -16.02 -15.77 -11.29
N ALA A 269 -16.90 -14.86 -10.87
CA ALA A 269 -16.78 -13.43 -11.14
C ALA A 269 -15.49 -12.86 -10.51
N ALA A 270 -15.19 -13.19 -9.24
CA ALA A 270 -13.98 -12.77 -8.54
C ALA A 270 -12.70 -13.32 -9.21
N THR A 271 -12.73 -14.58 -9.67
CA THR A 271 -11.61 -15.18 -10.42
C THR A 271 -11.42 -14.50 -11.78
N SER A 272 -12.50 -14.15 -12.47
CA SER A 272 -12.45 -13.40 -13.74
C SER A 272 -11.83 -12.01 -13.53
N PHE A 273 -12.23 -11.33 -12.45
CA PHE A 273 -11.65 -10.03 -12.08
C PHE A 273 -10.14 -10.13 -11.79
N LEU A 274 -9.72 -11.11 -11.00
CA LEU A 274 -8.31 -11.36 -10.72
C LEU A 274 -7.51 -11.63 -12.01
N LYS A 275 -8.01 -12.49 -12.90
CA LYS A 275 -7.36 -12.79 -14.18
C LYS A 275 -7.26 -11.56 -15.07
N HIS A 276 -8.30 -10.71 -15.08
CA HIS A 276 -8.27 -9.41 -15.78
C HIS A 276 -7.15 -8.51 -15.24
N LEU A 277 -7.04 -8.36 -13.91
CA LEU A 277 -5.95 -7.56 -13.30
C LEU A 277 -4.57 -8.04 -13.74
N ILE A 278 -4.32 -9.35 -13.71
CA ILE A 278 -3.04 -9.93 -14.06
C ILE A 278 -2.74 -9.78 -15.57
N SER A 279 -3.73 -9.99 -16.44
CA SER A 279 -3.56 -9.93 -17.90
C SER A 279 -3.43 -8.51 -18.45
N ASN A 280 -4.10 -7.54 -17.86
CA ASN A 280 -4.09 -6.16 -18.37
C ASN A 280 -2.81 -5.40 -18.02
N GLN A 281 -2.11 -5.77 -16.96
CA GLN A 281 -0.83 -5.18 -16.61
C GLN A 281 0.26 -5.45 -17.69
N THR A 282 0.09 -6.48 -18.49
CA THR A 282 1.02 -6.80 -19.59
C THR A 282 0.74 -6.03 -20.89
N LYS A 283 -0.41 -5.34 -21.02
CA LYS A 283 -0.89 -4.79 -22.30
C LYS A 283 -0.80 -3.26 -22.44
N ARG A 284 -0.60 -2.49 -21.35
CA ARG A 284 -0.66 -1.02 -21.37
C ARG A 284 0.68 -0.38 -21.05
N VAL A 285 1.55 -0.30 -22.05
CA VAL A 285 2.73 0.55 -21.99
C VAL A 285 2.35 1.89 -22.61
N GLY A 286 2.26 2.96 -21.80
CA GLY A 286 2.16 4.33 -22.33
C GLY A 286 0.97 5.19 -21.92
N ASP A 287 0.06 4.73 -21.06
CA ASP A 287 -1.00 5.58 -20.51
C ASP A 287 -0.55 6.22 -19.18
N PRO A 288 -0.57 7.55 -19.02
CA PRO A 288 -0.01 8.25 -17.86
C PRO A 288 -0.74 8.01 -16.52
N VAL A 289 -1.89 7.36 -16.53
CA VAL A 289 -2.73 7.10 -15.31
C VAL A 289 -2.78 5.62 -14.94
N THR A 290 -1.97 4.76 -15.56
CA THR A 290 -1.99 3.33 -15.27
C THR A 290 -0.96 2.94 -14.21
N LEU A 291 -1.34 1.98 -13.35
CA LEU A 291 -0.40 1.33 -12.45
C LEU A 291 0.71 0.65 -13.28
N PRO A 292 1.98 0.69 -12.82
CA PRO A 292 3.07 0.06 -13.55
C PRO A 292 2.88 -1.46 -13.62
N PRO A 293 3.27 -2.10 -14.75
CA PRO A 293 3.16 -3.54 -14.89
C PRO A 293 4.09 -4.28 -13.94
N LEU A 294 3.82 -5.56 -13.73
CA LEU A 294 4.73 -6.45 -13.01
C LEU A 294 6.05 -6.57 -13.81
N ALA A 295 7.13 -6.04 -13.25
CA ALA A 295 8.45 -6.10 -13.87
C ALA A 295 9.12 -7.47 -13.63
N PRO A 296 10.02 -7.92 -14.52
CA PRO A 296 10.84 -9.10 -14.26
C PRO A 296 11.64 -8.94 -12.96
N HIS A 297 11.74 -10.02 -12.18
CA HIS A 297 12.57 -10.04 -10.98
C HIS A 297 14.05 -10.08 -11.37
N GLU A 298 14.77 -9.00 -11.09
CA GLU A 298 16.21 -8.91 -11.26
C GLU A 298 16.90 -9.35 -9.97
N THR A 299 17.60 -10.51 -10.01
CA THR A 299 18.42 -10.97 -8.89
C THR A 299 19.85 -10.47 -9.04
N GLY A 300 20.46 -9.98 -7.95
CA GLY A 300 21.87 -9.59 -7.92
C GLY A 300 22.18 -8.19 -8.44
N THR A 301 21.17 -7.33 -8.56
CA THR A 301 21.33 -5.90 -8.83
C THR A 301 21.01 -5.10 -7.56
N ASP A 302 21.40 -3.83 -7.49
CA ASP A 302 21.04 -2.89 -6.41
C ASP A 302 19.51 -2.60 -6.37
N ARG A 303 18.74 -3.28 -7.22
CA ARG A 303 17.28 -3.19 -7.33
C ARG A 303 16.65 -4.49 -6.85
N GLU A 304 16.25 -4.51 -5.59
CA GLU A 304 15.62 -5.68 -5.01
C GLU A 304 14.09 -5.55 -5.07
N THR A 305 13.47 -6.45 -5.86
CA THR A 305 12.01 -6.64 -5.80
C THR A 305 11.70 -7.56 -4.62
N ILE A 306 10.84 -7.10 -3.73
CA ILE A 306 10.38 -7.88 -2.59
C ILE A 306 9.57 -9.07 -3.11
N GLY A 307 10.10 -10.29 -3.00
CA GLY A 307 9.40 -11.51 -3.38
C GLY A 307 8.33 -11.94 -2.35
N LEU A 308 7.33 -12.68 -2.80
CA LEU A 308 6.34 -13.31 -1.90
C LEU A 308 6.95 -14.57 -1.28
N ASP A 309 7.66 -14.41 -0.17
CA ASP A 309 8.28 -15.49 0.58
C ASP A 309 8.05 -15.37 2.10
N PRO A 310 8.25 -16.44 2.90
CA PRO A 310 8.00 -16.43 4.34
C PRO A 310 8.80 -15.37 5.11
N GLY A 311 9.92 -14.90 4.58
CA GLY A 311 10.76 -13.88 5.18
C GLY A 311 10.04 -12.56 5.38
N LEU A 312 9.04 -12.25 4.54
CA LEU A 312 8.19 -11.07 4.69
C LEU A 312 7.43 -11.03 6.01
N MET A 313 6.99 -12.18 6.50
CA MET A 313 6.22 -12.28 7.74
C MET A 313 7.08 -12.12 9.00
N THR A 314 8.42 -12.07 8.86
CA THR A 314 9.34 -12.04 10.01
C THR A 314 9.08 -10.88 10.96
N PHE A 315 8.79 -9.69 10.42
CA PHE A 315 8.53 -8.49 11.22
C PHE A 315 7.06 -8.36 11.65
N LEU A 316 6.18 -9.26 11.22
CA LEU A 316 4.81 -9.38 11.73
C LEU A 316 4.73 -10.16 13.04
N ASP A 317 5.81 -10.87 13.43
CA ASP A 317 5.92 -11.46 14.78
C ASP A 317 5.72 -10.39 15.86
N ARG A 318 4.88 -10.67 16.84
CA ARG A 318 4.43 -9.70 17.84
C ARG A 318 5.56 -9.05 18.64
N LEU A 319 6.63 -9.80 18.93
CA LEU A 319 7.78 -9.28 19.68
C LEU A 319 8.68 -8.43 18.79
N LYS A 320 8.98 -8.91 17.58
CA LYS A 320 9.79 -8.18 16.61
C LYS A 320 9.11 -6.87 16.19
N ARG A 321 7.81 -6.92 15.87
CA ARG A 321 7.02 -5.73 15.53
C ARG A 321 7.08 -4.70 16.65
N ARG A 322 6.83 -5.08 17.91
CA ARG A 322 6.86 -4.16 19.05
C ARG A 322 8.25 -3.55 19.24
N ARG A 323 9.32 -4.33 19.10
CA ARG A 323 10.70 -3.83 19.22
C ARG A 323 11.01 -2.84 18.09
N PHE A 324 10.70 -3.20 16.85
CA PHE A 324 10.92 -2.34 15.69
C PHE A 324 10.17 -1.00 15.81
N LEU A 325 8.89 -1.04 16.20
CA LEU A 325 8.11 0.18 16.43
C LEU A 325 8.71 1.06 17.54
N ALA A 326 9.14 0.47 18.67
CA ALA A 326 9.76 1.22 19.76
C ALA A 326 11.09 1.87 19.32
N GLU A 327 11.89 1.17 18.54
CA GLU A 327 13.16 1.67 17.99
C GLU A 327 12.91 2.81 17.00
N TRP A 328 11.92 2.65 16.12
CA TRP A 328 11.51 3.69 15.20
C TRP A 328 10.93 4.93 15.92
N GLU A 329 10.10 4.74 16.94
CA GLU A 329 9.58 5.84 17.75
C GLU A 329 10.70 6.63 18.44
N ASN A 330 11.72 5.96 18.95
CA ASN A 330 12.88 6.63 19.55
C ASN A 330 13.66 7.46 18.51
N ALA A 331 13.80 6.97 17.28
CA ALA A 331 14.51 7.69 16.23
C ALA A 331 13.70 8.87 15.66
N VAL A 332 12.38 8.68 15.45
CA VAL A 332 11.53 9.62 14.70
C VAL A 332 10.79 10.59 15.61
N ILE A 333 10.26 10.14 16.74
CA ILE A 333 9.47 11.01 17.65
C ILE A 333 10.36 11.77 18.64
N GLN A 334 11.53 11.21 19.01
CA GLN A 334 12.56 11.83 19.85
C GLN A 334 12.00 12.49 21.13
N ARG A 335 11.17 11.77 21.89
CA ARG A 335 10.55 12.23 23.14
C ARG A 335 11.49 12.08 24.33
#